data_669f0fcdb7b3c4a82657f984c9f80ee7
#
_entry.id   669f0fcdb7b3c4a82657f984c9f80ee7
#
_cell.length_a   1.000
_cell.length_b   1.000
_cell.length_c   1.000
_cell.angle_alpha   90.00
_cell.angle_beta   90.00
_cell.angle_gamma   90.00
#
_symmetry.space_group_name_H-M   'P 1'
#
loop_
_entity.id
_entity.type
_entity.pdbx_description
1 polymer ?
#
loop_
_entity_poly.entity_id
_entity_poly.type
_entity_poly.pdbx_seq_one_letter_code
_entity_poly.pdbx_strand_id
1 'polypeptide(L)'
;MRIAEFDTRLAQPSDADDIAEAHRDSIRSIGPTFYPPNVVDDWAESLEGEIYVKAMEGGEAFFIATGEIEGKLAVLGFATDYRIDGSQHGTSVYVRGLAARHGIGSTLLGLAEAHAIARGATSIRVEASLAGVEFYRANGFDEVARGETRLMSGRPIACVFMRKDLSAV
;
A
#
# COMPACT_ATOMS: atom_id res chain seq x y z
N MET A 1 10.93 4.64 -19.37
CA MET A 1 11.91 4.84 -18.29
C MET A 1 12.17 3.51 -17.60
N ARG A 2 13.42 3.17 -17.43
CA ARG A 2 13.80 1.90 -16.83
C ARG A 2 14.23 2.16 -15.38
N ILE A 3 13.49 1.61 -14.42
CA ILE A 3 13.94 1.60 -13.03
C ILE A 3 14.88 0.40 -12.89
N ALA A 4 16.17 0.67 -12.92
CA ALA A 4 17.18 -0.38 -12.87
C ALA A 4 17.45 -0.86 -11.45
N GLU A 5 17.31 0.03 -10.47
CA GLU A 5 17.64 -0.24 -9.09
C GLU A 5 16.70 0.51 -8.14
N PHE A 6 16.40 -0.10 -7.01
CA PHE A 6 15.68 0.55 -5.93
C PHE A 6 16.21 0.06 -4.58
N ASP A 7 16.15 0.92 -3.59
CA ASP A 7 16.46 0.58 -2.21
C ASP A 7 15.18 0.55 -1.38
N THR A 8 15.20 -0.20 -0.29
CA THR A 8 14.07 -0.27 0.63
C THR A 8 14.49 0.09 2.04
N ARG A 9 13.60 0.73 2.78
CA ARG A 9 13.81 1.07 4.19
C ARG A 9 12.49 1.35 4.90
N LEU A 10 12.56 1.39 6.23
CA LEU A 10 11.46 1.90 7.04
C LEU A 10 11.33 3.41 6.81
N ALA A 11 10.11 3.89 6.64
CA ALA A 11 9.84 5.30 6.46
C ALA A 11 9.84 6.06 7.79
N GLN A 12 10.12 7.34 7.69
CA GLN A 12 10.06 8.31 8.79
C GLN A 12 8.98 9.35 8.48
N PRO A 13 8.50 10.11 9.49
CA PRO A 13 7.52 11.16 9.25
C PRO A 13 7.92 12.17 8.17
N SER A 14 9.21 12.44 8.01
CA SER A 14 9.72 13.33 6.94
C SER A 14 9.50 12.79 5.53
N ASP A 15 9.16 11.51 5.37
CA ASP A 15 8.87 10.90 4.07
C ASP A 15 7.40 11.08 3.66
N ALA A 16 6.56 11.61 4.53
CA ALA A 16 5.10 11.60 4.37
C ALA A 16 4.60 12.24 3.06
N ASP A 17 5.14 13.38 2.68
CA ASP A 17 4.73 14.07 1.45
C ASP A 17 5.09 13.26 0.21
N ASP A 18 6.25 12.64 0.20
CA ASP A 18 6.70 11.79 -0.91
C ASP A 18 5.88 10.49 -0.98
N ILE A 19 5.48 9.94 0.17
CA ILE A 19 4.55 8.80 0.23
C ILE A 19 3.20 9.19 -0.36
N ALA A 20 2.68 10.37 0.00
CA ALA A 20 1.43 10.89 -0.55
C ALA A 20 1.49 11.01 -2.08
N GLU A 21 2.59 11.52 -2.62
CA GLU A 21 2.80 11.62 -4.07
C GLU A 21 2.79 10.25 -4.74
N ALA A 22 3.50 9.28 -4.18
CA ALA A 22 3.54 7.92 -4.72
C ALA A 22 2.15 7.27 -4.68
N HIS A 23 1.40 7.49 -3.61
CA HIS A 23 0.05 6.97 -3.44
C HIS A 23 -0.90 7.56 -4.50
N ARG A 24 -0.90 8.90 -4.64
CA ARG A 24 -1.71 9.58 -5.67
C ARG A 24 -1.37 9.10 -7.08
N ASP A 25 -0.08 8.98 -7.39
CA ASP A 25 0.37 8.49 -8.69
C ASP A 25 -0.13 7.06 -8.97
N SER A 26 -0.02 6.18 -7.98
CA SER A 26 -0.52 4.80 -8.09
C SER A 26 -2.02 4.77 -8.41
N ILE A 27 -2.81 5.56 -7.69
CA ILE A 27 -4.26 5.63 -7.89
C ILE A 27 -4.58 6.15 -9.31
N ARG A 28 -3.93 7.22 -9.74
CA ARG A 28 -4.19 7.85 -11.04
C ARG A 28 -3.70 7.02 -12.22
N SER A 29 -2.68 6.18 -12.00
CA SER A 29 -2.12 5.33 -13.06
C SER A 29 -2.95 4.08 -13.32
N ILE A 30 -3.49 3.44 -12.28
CA ILE A 30 -4.18 2.16 -12.41
C ILE A 30 -5.67 2.25 -12.10
N GLY A 31 -6.09 3.18 -11.26
CA GLY A 31 -7.48 3.36 -10.84
C GLY A 31 -8.48 3.54 -11.99
N PRO A 32 -8.17 4.32 -13.03
CA PRO A 32 -9.11 4.56 -14.14
C PRO A 32 -9.60 3.32 -14.88
N THR A 33 -8.84 2.23 -14.82
CA THR A 33 -9.25 0.95 -15.42
C THR A 33 -10.41 0.31 -14.65
N PHE A 34 -10.55 0.61 -13.35
CA PHE A 34 -11.47 -0.07 -12.44
C PHE A 34 -12.53 0.83 -11.83
N TYR A 35 -12.31 2.14 -11.81
CA TYR A 35 -13.19 3.10 -11.16
C TYR A 35 -13.49 4.30 -12.06
N PRO A 36 -14.69 4.93 -11.93
CA PRO A 36 -15.02 6.15 -12.68
C PRO A 36 -14.06 7.30 -12.36
N PRO A 37 -13.87 8.26 -13.28
CA PRO A 37 -12.96 9.40 -13.07
C PRO A 37 -13.22 10.20 -11.80
N ASN A 38 -14.49 10.43 -11.45
CA ASN A 38 -14.84 11.18 -10.24
C ASN A 38 -14.44 10.46 -8.95
N VAL A 39 -14.44 9.13 -8.95
CA VAL A 39 -13.99 8.32 -7.82
C VAL A 39 -12.47 8.37 -7.70
N VAL A 40 -11.77 8.24 -8.81
CA VAL A 40 -10.29 8.32 -8.87
C VAL A 40 -9.83 9.69 -8.37
N ASP A 41 -10.42 10.76 -8.85
CA ASP A 41 -10.06 12.13 -8.45
C ASP A 41 -10.31 12.36 -6.95
N ASP A 42 -11.48 11.98 -6.45
CA ASP A 42 -11.82 12.11 -5.04
C ASP A 42 -10.83 11.34 -4.16
N TRP A 43 -10.51 10.12 -4.55
CA TRP A 43 -9.56 9.28 -3.82
C TRP A 43 -8.17 9.93 -3.78
N ALA A 44 -7.63 10.32 -4.93
CA ALA A 44 -6.29 10.88 -5.02
C ALA A 44 -6.18 12.26 -4.35
N GLU A 45 -7.17 13.13 -4.53
CA GLU A 45 -7.14 14.50 -4.02
C GLU A 45 -7.27 14.60 -2.50
N SER A 46 -7.86 13.61 -1.85
CA SER A 46 -8.03 13.60 -0.40
C SER A 46 -6.79 13.12 0.37
N LEU A 47 -5.72 12.73 -0.32
CA LEU A 47 -4.49 12.24 0.30
C LEU A 47 -3.49 13.36 0.54
N GLU A 48 -3.14 13.58 1.79
CA GLU A 48 -2.17 14.57 2.25
C GLU A 48 -1.14 13.93 3.18
N GLY A 49 0.06 14.50 3.24
CA GLY A 49 1.16 13.96 4.05
C GLY A 49 0.82 13.73 5.52
N GLU A 50 -0.01 14.61 6.10
CA GLU A 50 -0.42 14.49 7.51
C GLU A 50 -1.10 13.15 7.84
N ILE A 51 -1.80 12.55 6.90
CA ILE A 51 -2.48 11.25 7.08
C ILE A 51 -1.45 10.18 7.47
N TYR A 52 -0.32 10.17 6.79
CA TYR A 52 0.74 9.18 7.01
C TYR A 52 1.50 9.44 8.30
N VAL A 53 1.73 10.70 8.64
CA VAL A 53 2.34 11.08 9.92
C VAL A 53 1.49 10.57 11.08
N LYS A 54 0.19 10.82 11.04
CA LYS A 54 -0.75 10.34 12.07
C LYS A 54 -0.80 8.82 12.16
N ALA A 55 -0.78 8.15 11.01
CA ALA A 55 -0.73 6.68 10.98
C ALA A 55 0.54 6.15 11.64
N MET A 56 1.70 6.74 11.36
CA MET A 56 2.96 6.37 12.00
C MET A 56 2.93 6.63 13.51
N GLU A 57 2.41 7.76 13.95
CA GLU A 57 2.22 8.07 15.36
C GLU A 57 1.32 7.06 16.07
N GLY A 58 0.35 6.52 15.36
CA GLY A 58 -0.55 5.47 15.85
C GLY A 58 0.05 4.06 15.82
N GLY A 59 1.30 3.92 15.37
CA GLY A 59 2.01 2.64 15.37
C GLY A 59 2.04 1.89 14.03
N GLU A 60 1.49 2.46 12.96
CA GLU A 60 1.57 1.86 11.63
C GLU A 60 2.99 2.01 11.08
N ALA A 61 3.59 0.90 10.64
CA ALA A 61 4.91 0.89 10.03
C ALA A 61 4.75 1.01 8.51
N PHE A 62 5.50 1.92 7.90
CA PHE A 62 5.56 2.10 6.45
C PHE A 62 6.93 1.68 5.96
N PHE A 63 6.97 0.77 5.00
CA PHE A 63 8.18 0.40 4.29
C PHE A 63 8.12 1.03 2.91
N ILE A 64 9.17 1.75 2.52
CA ILE A 64 9.22 2.45 1.24
C ILE A 64 10.33 1.91 0.36
N ALA A 65 10.09 1.96 -0.93
CA ALA A 65 11.11 1.77 -1.96
C ALA A 65 11.48 3.14 -2.52
N THR A 66 12.76 3.40 -2.65
CA THR A 66 13.27 4.65 -3.21
C THR A 66 14.12 4.39 -4.44
N GLY A 67 14.07 5.29 -5.39
CA GLY A 67 14.85 5.23 -6.63
C GLY A 67 14.82 6.56 -7.35
N GLU A 68 15.56 6.67 -8.42
CA GLU A 68 15.64 7.89 -9.20
C GLU A 68 14.50 8.00 -10.21
N ILE A 69 13.84 9.16 -10.19
CA ILE A 69 12.89 9.59 -11.22
C ILE A 69 13.41 10.91 -11.75
N GLU A 70 13.75 10.95 -13.04
CA GLU A 70 14.26 12.16 -13.70
C GLU A 70 15.44 12.80 -12.95
N GLY A 71 16.36 11.95 -12.47
CA GLY A 71 17.57 12.40 -11.76
C GLY A 71 17.36 12.78 -10.30
N LYS A 72 16.16 12.60 -9.75
CA LYS A 72 15.86 12.89 -8.34
C LYS A 72 15.45 11.63 -7.60
N LEU A 73 15.92 11.49 -6.37
CA LEU A 73 15.51 10.41 -5.48
C LEU A 73 14.03 10.62 -5.11
N ALA A 74 13.24 9.57 -5.28
CA ALA A 74 11.80 9.62 -5.01
C ALA A 74 11.32 8.31 -4.37
N VAL A 75 10.19 8.39 -3.68
CA VAL A 75 9.48 7.20 -3.21
C VAL A 75 8.77 6.57 -4.40
N LEU A 76 9.08 5.31 -4.69
CA LEU A 76 8.49 4.55 -5.79
C LEU A 76 7.22 3.80 -5.38
N GLY A 77 7.12 3.48 -4.11
CA GLY A 77 5.97 2.77 -3.55
C GLY A 77 6.15 2.52 -2.07
N PHE A 78 5.12 1.98 -1.44
CA PHE A 78 5.15 1.64 -0.02
C PHE A 78 4.24 0.45 0.30
N ALA A 79 4.54 -0.21 1.42
CA ALA A 79 3.67 -1.19 2.05
C ALA A 79 3.61 -0.91 3.54
N THR A 80 2.50 -1.28 4.18
CA THR A 80 2.29 -0.99 5.59
C THR A 80 2.03 -2.24 6.42
N ASP A 81 2.33 -2.14 7.71
CA ASP A 81 1.91 -3.08 8.74
C ASP A 81 1.27 -2.33 9.89
N TYR A 82 0.02 -2.65 10.20
CA TYR A 82 -0.69 -2.12 11.37
C TYR A 82 -1.45 -3.23 12.08
N ARG A 83 -1.53 -3.15 13.40
CA ARG A 83 -2.31 -4.09 14.22
C ARG A 83 -3.79 -3.73 14.12
N ILE A 84 -4.62 -4.73 13.85
CA ILE A 84 -6.08 -4.59 13.87
C ILE A 84 -6.60 -5.02 15.23
N ASP A 85 -6.33 -6.28 15.62
CA ASP A 85 -6.78 -6.86 16.87
C ASP A 85 -5.93 -8.10 17.18
N GLY A 86 -5.38 -8.17 18.41
CA GLY A 86 -4.59 -9.32 18.85
C GLY A 86 -3.46 -9.67 17.88
N SER A 87 -3.55 -10.85 17.28
CA SER A 87 -2.57 -11.34 16.30
C SER A 87 -2.97 -11.08 14.86
N GLN A 88 -4.03 -10.30 14.62
CA GLN A 88 -4.45 -9.90 13.28
C GLN A 88 -3.88 -8.54 12.92
N HIS A 89 -3.20 -8.48 11.80
CA HIS A 89 -2.63 -7.26 11.25
C HIS A 89 -3.28 -6.90 9.91
N GLY A 90 -3.07 -5.69 9.47
CA GLY A 90 -3.51 -5.20 8.18
C GLY A 90 -2.35 -4.63 7.39
N THR A 91 -2.55 -4.52 6.09
CA THR A 91 -1.57 -3.96 5.16
C THR A 91 -2.26 -3.20 4.03
N SER A 92 -1.49 -2.36 3.39
CA SER A 92 -1.81 -1.79 2.07
C SER A 92 -0.51 -1.64 1.29
N VAL A 93 -0.59 -1.79 -0.03
CA VAL A 93 0.57 -1.69 -0.93
C VAL A 93 0.19 -0.82 -2.11
N TYR A 94 0.99 0.21 -2.36
CA TYR A 94 0.81 1.09 -3.51
C TYR A 94 2.16 1.36 -4.16
N VAL A 95 2.21 1.27 -5.49
CA VAL A 95 3.43 1.48 -6.28
C VAL A 95 3.11 2.44 -7.42
N ARG A 96 3.99 3.41 -7.69
CA ARG A 96 3.83 4.33 -8.83
C ARG A 96 3.67 3.55 -10.12
N GLY A 97 2.88 4.08 -11.06
CA GLY A 97 2.62 3.41 -12.33
C GLY A 97 3.90 3.08 -13.10
N LEU A 98 4.84 4.03 -13.15
CA LEU A 98 6.12 3.83 -13.85
C LEU A 98 7.02 2.75 -13.20
N ALA A 99 6.80 2.47 -11.91
CA ALA A 99 7.56 1.50 -11.14
C ALA A 99 6.86 0.14 -11.04
N ALA A 100 5.64 0.03 -11.56
CA ALA A 100 4.86 -1.20 -11.53
C ALA A 100 5.56 -2.33 -12.32
N ARG A 101 5.34 -3.57 -11.89
CA ARG A 101 5.87 -4.79 -12.52
C ARG A 101 7.39 -4.94 -12.49
N HIS A 102 8.06 -4.29 -11.52
CA HIS A 102 9.49 -4.42 -11.26
C HIS A 102 9.81 -5.19 -9.97
N GLY A 103 8.81 -5.86 -9.39
CA GLY A 103 8.98 -6.61 -8.14
C GLY A 103 8.97 -5.76 -6.88
N ILE A 104 8.78 -4.45 -7.00
CA ILE A 104 8.80 -3.51 -5.87
C ILE A 104 7.69 -3.81 -4.88
N GLY A 105 6.46 -3.97 -5.36
CA GLY A 105 5.31 -4.25 -4.51
C GLY A 105 5.48 -5.53 -3.69
N SER A 106 5.91 -6.61 -4.33
CA SER A 106 6.13 -7.90 -3.67
C SER A 106 7.26 -7.83 -2.65
N THR A 107 8.34 -7.11 -2.95
CA THR A 107 9.44 -6.88 -2.01
C THR A 107 8.98 -6.11 -0.78
N LEU A 108 8.24 -5.02 -0.98
CA LEU A 108 7.70 -4.21 0.12
C LEU A 108 6.71 -4.98 0.98
N LEU A 109 5.80 -5.72 0.34
CA LEU A 109 4.84 -6.56 1.07
C LEU A 109 5.57 -7.60 1.93
N GLY A 110 6.63 -8.21 1.40
CA GLY A 110 7.46 -9.15 2.16
C GLY A 110 8.07 -8.51 3.42
N LEU A 111 8.52 -7.27 3.34
CA LEU A 111 9.03 -6.53 4.50
C LEU A 111 7.93 -6.25 5.53
N ALA A 112 6.75 -5.84 5.08
CA ALA A 112 5.60 -5.61 5.95
C ALA A 112 5.15 -6.89 6.64
N GLU A 113 5.10 -8.01 5.93
CA GLU A 113 4.74 -9.31 6.50
C GLU A 113 5.78 -9.77 7.54
N ALA A 114 7.06 -9.62 7.24
CA ALA A 114 8.13 -9.98 8.18
C ALA A 114 8.05 -9.14 9.47
N HIS A 115 7.77 -7.85 9.34
CA HIS A 115 7.57 -6.95 10.47
C HIS A 115 6.35 -7.36 11.30
N ALA A 116 5.25 -7.70 10.63
CA ALA A 116 4.04 -8.18 11.30
C ALA A 116 4.30 -9.47 12.09
N ILE A 117 4.99 -10.44 11.49
CA ILE A 117 5.36 -11.70 12.14
C ILE A 117 6.21 -11.43 13.38
N ALA A 118 7.20 -10.55 13.27
CA ALA A 118 8.07 -10.16 14.40
C ALA A 118 7.29 -9.52 15.55
N ARG A 119 6.12 -8.94 15.27
CA ARG A 119 5.21 -8.35 16.27
C ARG A 119 4.09 -9.30 16.69
N GLY A 120 4.18 -10.56 16.35
CA GLY A 120 3.25 -11.60 16.81
C GLY A 120 2.03 -11.79 15.91
N ALA A 121 2.02 -11.27 14.70
CA ALA A 121 0.91 -11.48 13.77
C ALA A 121 0.85 -12.93 13.30
N THR A 122 -0.35 -13.49 13.26
CA THR A 122 -0.63 -14.82 12.68
C THR A 122 -1.44 -14.72 11.40
N SER A 123 -2.01 -13.56 11.12
CA SER A 123 -2.71 -13.28 9.87
C SER A 123 -2.59 -11.81 9.50
N ILE A 124 -2.70 -11.54 8.20
CA ILE A 124 -2.69 -10.19 7.66
C ILE A 124 -3.84 -10.03 6.67
N ARG A 125 -4.53 -8.89 6.75
CA ARG A 125 -5.68 -8.59 5.90
C ARG A 125 -5.41 -7.36 5.06
N VAL A 126 -6.12 -7.26 3.95
CA VAL A 126 -6.13 -6.06 3.11
C VAL A 126 -7.54 -5.80 2.61
N GLU A 127 -7.90 -4.52 2.57
CA GLU A 127 -9.06 -4.03 1.82
C GLU A 127 -8.54 -3.67 0.43
N ALA A 128 -8.46 -4.69 -0.44
CA ALA A 128 -7.85 -4.53 -1.75
C ALA A 128 -8.73 -3.67 -2.66
N SER A 129 -8.14 -2.65 -3.29
CA SER A 129 -8.82 -2.01 -4.41
C SER A 129 -9.04 -3.04 -5.52
N LEU A 130 -10.01 -2.81 -6.39
CA LEU A 130 -10.26 -3.71 -7.52
C LEU A 130 -9.01 -3.87 -8.39
N ALA A 131 -8.17 -2.84 -8.44
CA ALA A 131 -6.91 -2.84 -9.17
C ALA A 131 -5.83 -3.71 -8.51
N GLY A 132 -5.93 -3.97 -7.20
CA GLY A 132 -4.92 -4.69 -6.44
C GLY A 132 -5.16 -6.18 -6.25
N VAL A 133 -6.35 -6.68 -6.59
CA VAL A 133 -6.76 -8.06 -6.29
C VAL A 133 -5.76 -9.09 -6.84
N GLU A 134 -5.38 -8.97 -8.09
CA GLU A 134 -4.44 -9.92 -8.72
C GLU A 134 -3.07 -9.89 -8.05
N PHE A 135 -2.59 -8.71 -7.67
CA PHE A 135 -1.33 -8.56 -6.95
C PHE A 135 -1.36 -9.32 -5.61
N TYR A 136 -2.39 -9.12 -4.81
CA TYR A 136 -2.49 -9.80 -3.51
C TYR A 136 -2.69 -11.30 -3.68
N ARG A 137 -3.49 -11.72 -4.65
CA ARG A 137 -3.66 -13.15 -4.94
C ARG A 137 -2.33 -13.80 -5.31
N ALA A 138 -1.54 -13.15 -6.15
CA ALA A 138 -0.21 -13.63 -6.55
C ALA A 138 0.77 -13.72 -5.37
N ASN A 139 0.53 -12.96 -4.29
CA ASN A 139 1.33 -12.98 -3.08
C ASN A 139 0.73 -13.82 -1.95
N GLY A 140 -0.23 -14.70 -2.27
CA GLY A 140 -0.74 -15.70 -1.34
C GLY A 140 -1.97 -15.30 -0.52
N PHE A 141 -2.61 -14.18 -0.87
CA PHE A 141 -3.86 -13.76 -0.22
C PHE A 141 -5.05 -14.45 -0.88
N ASP A 142 -6.02 -14.84 -0.06
CA ASP A 142 -7.30 -15.38 -0.51
C ASP A 142 -8.41 -14.34 -0.34
N GLU A 143 -9.36 -14.35 -1.27
CA GLU A 143 -10.54 -13.52 -1.19
C GLU A 143 -11.47 -14.03 -0.09
N VAL A 144 -11.87 -13.15 0.82
CA VAL A 144 -12.80 -13.48 1.91
C VAL A 144 -14.21 -13.00 1.59
N ALA A 145 -14.33 -11.77 1.10
CA ALA A 145 -15.62 -11.16 0.80
C ALA A 145 -15.43 -9.97 -0.15
N ARG A 146 -16.52 -9.55 -0.78
CA ARG A 146 -16.58 -8.32 -1.56
C ARG A 146 -17.48 -7.32 -0.87
N GLY A 147 -17.15 -6.05 -0.95
CA GLY A 147 -17.92 -5.01 -0.30
C GLY A 147 -17.40 -3.63 -0.64
N GLU A 148 -17.51 -2.75 0.35
CA GLU A 148 -17.09 -1.37 0.21
C GLU A 148 -16.22 -0.96 1.39
N THR A 149 -15.31 -0.06 1.14
CA THR A 149 -14.60 0.71 2.16
C THR A 149 -14.86 2.19 1.91
N ARG A 150 -14.37 3.06 2.80
CA ARG A 150 -14.58 4.50 2.64
C ARG A 150 -13.27 5.20 2.35
N LEU A 151 -13.31 6.10 1.38
CA LEU A 151 -12.24 7.06 1.12
C LEU A 151 -12.17 8.08 2.26
N MET A 152 -11.07 8.84 2.30
CA MET A 152 -10.90 9.91 3.31
C MET A 152 -12.02 10.95 3.24
N SER A 153 -12.63 11.16 2.08
CA SER A 153 -13.78 12.04 1.86
C SER A 153 -15.10 11.48 2.45
N GLY A 154 -15.12 10.20 2.85
CA GLY A 154 -16.33 9.50 3.27
C GLY A 154 -17.07 8.78 2.13
N ARG A 155 -16.64 8.94 0.89
CA ARG A 155 -17.25 8.26 -0.26
C ARG A 155 -17.01 6.76 -0.16
N PRO A 156 -18.05 5.92 -0.33
CA PRO A 156 -17.86 4.47 -0.42
C PRO A 156 -17.20 4.10 -1.74
N ILE A 157 -16.30 3.13 -1.69
CA ILE A 157 -15.60 2.60 -2.85
C ILE A 157 -15.60 1.08 -2.79
N ALA A 158 -15.90 0.42 -3.91
CA ALA A 158 -15.88 -1.03 -4.00
C ALA A 158 -14.48 -1.59 -3.72
N CYS A 159 -14.41 -2.62 -2.91
CA CYS A 159 -13.16 -3.30 -2.59
C CYS A 159 -13.38 -4.80 -2.40
N VAL A 160 -12.27 -5.53 -2.34
CA VAL A 160 -12.27 -6.96 -2.04
C VAL A 160 -11.51 -7.17 -0.73
N PHE A 161 -12.16 -7.77 0.25
CA PHE A 161 -11.51 -8.13 1.52
C PHE A 161 -10.72 -9.42 1.30
N MET A 162 -9.41 -9.36 1.53
CA MET A 162 -8.50 -10.48 1.32
C MET A 162 -7.68 -10.75 2.58
N ARG A 163 -7.24 -11.99 2.74
CA ARG A 163 -6.54 -12.43 3.94
C ARG A 163 -5.45 -13.45 3.59
N LYS A 164 -4.37 -13.40 4.36
CA LYS A 164 -3.27 -14.36 4.28
C LYS A 164 -2.90 -14.81 5.69
N ASP A 165 -2.75 -16.13 5.89
CA ASP A 165 -2.18 -16.66 7.11
C ASP A 165 -0.66 -16.49 7.08
N LEU A 166 -0.10 -16.00 8.18
CA LEU A 166 1.34 -15.80 8.34
C LEU A 166 1.88 -16.91 9.22
N SER A 167 2.80 -17.68 8.68
CA SER A 167 3.50 -18.70 9.48
C SER A 167 4.87 -18.15 9.88
N ALA A 168 5.16 -18.23 11.19
CA ALA A 168 6.52 -18.03 11.69
C ALA A 168 7.34 -19.28 11.31
N VAL A 169 8.32 -19.09 10.45
CA VAL A 169 9.26 -20.14 10.07
C VAL A 169 10.58 -19.89 10.78
#